data_52f438d427e4635e068858bd026e81f4
#
_entry.id   52f438d427e4635e068858bd026e81f4
#
_cell.length_a   1.000
_cell.length_b   1.000
_cell.length_c   1.000
_cell.angle_alpha   90.00
_cell.angle_beta   90.00
_cell.angle_gamma   90.00
#
_symmetry.space_group_name_H-M   'P 1'
#
loop_
_entity.id
_entity.type
_entity.pdbx_description
1 polymer ?
#
loop_
_entity_poly.entity_id
_entity_poly.type
_entity_poly.pdbx_seq_one_letter_code
_entity_poly.pdbx_strand_id
1 'polypeptide(L)'
;MRRFLSLLAILFFLGMAFSQDYKSYFQGYYALGDSLTAGYQDGGLVDFYQKNSIPALIARSAGVEDFALPLISPPGIPPLLQLFVSPSGNVYVAPVSDKYGVPENLYYRGIYNNLAVPGADTNDMLNTVSDGGFHDIILRGLGTQLQLGIAAKPKLITLWIGNNDVLGAVLRGRVIEGVTITPVKEFRANITAIVGALRSYTQAKIVMINLPRADLIPFTTYIKPYIEVQGHKVYLIGPRGPLSDRDKVLLTAQEFLSQGYGIPRQLGGNGQPLPDEVILDAHEQAVIGGRIAQFNTVIAQVASHFDIPVLDINELMEKASSEGIVVGGVKLTTRYLTGGIFSLDGVHPSTLGYALVANEIIKLMNEEFNWEIPLIDVSQFLWSSPRTSSGGKAGRFAVKSMIRALSRR
;
A
#
# COMPACT_ATOMS: atom_id res chain seq x y z
N MET A 1 -24.98 18.78 54.58
CA MET A 1 -23.65 18.59 53.95
C MET A 1 -23.28 17.15 53.60
N ARG A 2 -23.60 16.12 54.37
CA ARG A 2 -23.24 14.71 54.06
C ARG A 2 -23.95 14.08 52.84
N ARG A 3 -25.13 14.56 52.42
CA ARG A 3 -25.85 14.00 51.23
C ARG A 3 -25.41 14.58 49.93
N PHE A 4 -24.74 15.74 49.88
CA PHE A 4 -24.17 16.34 48.66
C PHE A 4 -22.83 15.72 48.25
N LEU A 5 -22.05 15.23 49.22
CA LEU A 5 -20.77 14.55 48.95
C LEU A 5 -20.96 13.16 48.33
N SER A 6 -22.07 12.47 48.64
CA SER A 6 -22.37 11.14 48.09
C SER A 6 -22.81 11.21 46.61
N LEU A 7 -23.47 12.29 46.19
CA LEU A 7 -23.84 12.47 44.76
C LEU A 7 -22.64 12.84 43.89
N LEU A 8 -21.67 13.60 44.41
CA LEU A 8 -20.44 13.93 43.69
C LEU A 8 -19.52 12.72 43.48
N ALA A 9 -19.48 11.79 44.45
CA ALA A 9 -18.70 10.55 44.32
C ALA A 9 -19.29 9.59 43.27
N ILE A 10 -20.65 9.53 43.17
CA ILE A 10 -21.32 8.70 42.17
C ILE A 10 -21.14 9.26 40.74
N LEU A 11 -21.11 10.58 40.56
CA LEU A 11 -20.83 11.23 39.29
C LEU A 11 -19.35 11.07 38.82
N PHE A 12 -18.41 10.93 39.77
CA PHE A 12 -17.01 10.68 39.47
C PHE A 12 -16.73 9.21 39.05
N PHE A 13 -17.57 8.26 39.53
CA PHE A 13 -17.47 6.86 39.14
C PHE A 13 -18.14 6.52 37.79
N LEU A 14 -19.06 7.36 37.29
CA LEU A 14 -19.70 7.21 35.99
C LEU A 14 -18.85 7.72 34.85
N GLY A 15 -17.70 8.35 35.09
CA GLY A 15 -16.76 8.85 34.12
C GLY A 15 -15.52 7.95 33.86
N MET A 16 -15.35 6.87 34.61
CA MET A 16 -14.37 5.85 34.27
C MET A 16 -15.00 4.90 33.25
N ALA A 17 -15.04 5.30 31.98
CA ALA A 17 -15.14 4.36 30.88
C ALA A 17 -13.94 3.41 31.01
N PHE A 18 -14.17 2.17 31.44
CA PHE A 18 -13.13 1.15 31.47
C PHE A 18 -12.64 1.00 30.02
N SER A 19 -11.43 1.49 29.73
CA SER A 19 -10.75 1.18 28.47
C SER A 19 -10.77 -0.35 28.33
N GLN A 20 -11.38 -0.85 27.27
CA GLN A 20 -11.43 -2.29 27.03
C GLN A 20 -10.00 -2.80 26.89
N ASP A 21 -9.67 -3.91 27.53
CA ASP A 21 -8.35 -4.54 27.41
C ASP A 21 -8.13 -5.00 25.95
N TYR A 22 -7.56 -4.14 25.13
CA TYR A 22 -7.23 -4.44 23.73
C TYR A 22 -6.21 -5.58 23.60
N LYS A 23 -5.34 -5.79 24.60
CA LYS A 23 -4.26 -6.78 24.55
C LYS A 23 -4.79 -8.19 24.34
N SER A 24 -5.95 -8.53 24.92
CA SER A 24 -6.58 -9.85 24.76
C SER A 24 -7.04 -10.09 23.30
N TYR A 25 -7.42 -9.04 22.57
CA TYR A 25 -7.79 -9.11 21.16
C TYR A 25 -6.56 -9.32 20.27
N PHE A 26 -5.46 -8.64 20.61
CA PHE A 26 -4.22 -8.74 19.86
C PHE A 26 -3.52 -10.10 19.95
N GLN A 27 -3.79 -10.92 20.96
CA GLN A 27 -3.37 -12.32 21.01
C GLN A 27 -4.00 -13.18 19.89
N GLY A 28 -5.08 -12.71 19.26
CA GLY A 28 -5.73 -13.32 18.11
C GLY A 28 -5.87 -12.35 16.94
N TYR A 29 -4.90 -11.47 16.74
CA TYR A 29 -4.88 -10.52 15.62
C TYR A 29 -4.39 -11.16 14.35
N TYR A 30 -5.16 -11.04 13.27
CA TYR A 30 -4.84 -11.49 11.93
C TYR A 30 -5.11 -10.40 10.90
N ALA A 31 -4.28 -10.34 9.88
CA ALA A 31 -4.45 -9.40 8.77
C ALA A 31 -4.72 -10.15 7.48
N LEU A 32 -5.75 -9.73 6.76
CA LEU A 32 -6.16 -10.22 5.46
C LEU A 32 -6.09 -9.09 4.44
N GLY A 33 -5.61 -9.38 3.24
CA GLY A 33 -5.49 -8.36 2.21
C GLY A 33 -4.54 -8.72 1.09
N ASP A 34 -4.00 -7.71 0.49
CA ASP A 34 -3.09 -7.79 -0.65
C ASP A 34 -1.67 -7.28 -0.31
N SER A 35 -0.94 -6.80 -1.33
CA SER A 35 0.43 -6.30 -1.21
C SER A 35 0.59 -5.16 -0.19
N LEU A 36 -0.42 -4.28 -0.06
CA LEU A 36 -0.39 -3.16 0.89
C LEU A 36 -0.36 -3.66 2.34
N THR A 37 -1.08 -4.74 2.63
CA THR A 37 -1.11 -5.37 3.95
C THR A 37 0.12 -6.27 4.17
N ALA A 38 0.62 -6.92 3.11
CA ALA A 38 1.78 -7.80 3.19
C ALA A 38 3.10 -7.08 3.51
N GLY A 39 3.16 -5.76 3.26
CA GLY A 39 4.38 -4.96 3.39
C GLY A 39 5.25 -5.01 2.13
N TYR A 40 4.62 -5.15 0.96
CA TYR A 40 5.32 -5.09 -0.33
C TYR A 40 5.84 -3.66 -0.56
N GLN A 41 7.13 -3.54 -0.86
CA GLN A 41 7.79 -2.25 -1.02
C GLN A 41 8.97 -2.38 -1.98
N ASP A 42 9.28 -1.32 -2.72
CA ASP A 42 10.38 -1.29 -3.70
C ASP A 42 10.33 -2.48 -4.67
N GLY A 43 9.14 -2.85 -5.12
CA GLY A 43 8.92 -3.90 -6.11
C GLY A 43 9.03 -5.33 -5.59
N GLY A 44 9.12 -5.59 -4.26
CA GLY A 44 9.22 -6.93 -3.72
C GLY A 44 8.83 -7.09 -2.25
N LEU A 45 8.78 -8.34 -1.80
CA LEU A 45 8.72 -8.70 -0.39
C LEU A 45 10.10 -9.11 0.12
N VAL A 46 10.45 -8.63 1.30
CA VAL A 46 11.64 -9.02 2.06
C VAL A 46 11.36 -8.92 3.55
N ASP A 47 12.05 -9.71 4.36
CA ASP A 47 11.84 -9.83 5.81
C ASP A 47 11.81 -8.49 6.53
N PHE A 48 12.71 -7.58 6.18
CA PHE A 48 12.77 -6.24 6.77
C PHE A 48 11.48 -5.43 6.52
N TYR A 49 10.92 -5.45 5.30
CA TYR A 49 9.67 -4.75 4.98
C TYR A 49 8.46 -5.45 5.59
N GLN A 50 8.43 -6.79 5.57
CA GLN A 50 7.38 -7.57 6.19
C GLN A 50 7.27 -7.32 7.69
N LYS A 51 8.41 -7.22 8.39
CA LYS A 51 8.47 -6.84 9.82
C LYS A 51 8.03 -5.40 10.10
N ASN A 52 7.95 -4.56 9.08
CA ASN A 52 7.47 -3.18 9.13
C ASN A 52 6.20 -2.99 8.27
N SER A 53 5.49 -4.06 7.93
CA SER A 53 4.16 -4.00 7.34
C SER A 53 3.15 -3.40 8.32
N ILE A 54 2.05 -2.88 7.80
CA ILE A 54 0.99 -2.28 8.61
C ILE A 54 0.59 -3.16 9.79
N PRO A 55 0.22 -4.45 9.60
CA PRO A 55 -0.20 -5.28 10.72
C PRO A 55 0.91 -5.59 11.72
N ALA A 56 2.15 -5.75 11.25
CA ALA A 56 3.29 -5.97 12.15
C ALA A 56 3.60 -4.73 13.01
N LEU A 57 3.44 -3.53 12.44
CA LEU A 57 3.59 -2.27 13.15
C LEU A 57 2.48 -2.08 14.19
N ILE A 58 1.23 -2.36 13.83
CA ILE A 58 0.07 -2.29 14.76
C ILE A 58 0.24 -3.30 15.90
N ALA A 59 0.58 -4.55 15.59
CA ALA A 59 0.81 -5.60 16.58
C ALA A 59 1.91 -5.21 17.59
N ARG A 60 3.03 -4.69 17.08
CA ARG A 60 4.14 -4.21 17.90
C ARG A 60 3.73 -3.05 18.80
N SER A 61 2.96 -2.09 18.29
CA SER A 61 2.46 -0.97 19.08
C SER A 61 1.49 -1.42 20.17
N ALA A 62 0.73 -2.49 19.92
CA ALA A 62 -0.15 -3.11 20.91
C ALA A 62 0.60 -4.02 21.92
N GLY A 63 1.92 -4.18 21.78
CA GLY A 63 2.76 -4.98 22.69
C GLY A 63 2.79 -6.48 22.34
N VAL A 64 2.49 -6.86 21.10
CA VAL A 64 2.63 -8.25 20.62
C VAL A 64 4.04 -8.47 20.08
N GLU A 65 4.77 -9.40 20.67
CA GLU A 65 6.13 -9.75 20.25
C GLU A 65 6.13 -10.87 19.18
N ASP A 66 5.23 -11.86 19.32
CA ASP A 66 5.14 -13.04 18.47
C ASP A 66 4.07 -12.89 17.39
N PHE A 67 4.25 -11.94 16.47
CA PHE A 67 3.40 -11.77 15.30
C PHE A 67 4.01 -12.52 14.10
N ALA A 68 3.49 -13.72 13.81
CA ALA A 68 4.04 -14.62 12.80
C ALA A 68 3.85 -14.08 11.38
N LEU A 69 4.94 -13.98 10.63
CA LEU A 69 5.01 -13.45 9.26
C LEU A 69 5.58 -14.50 8.30
N PRO A 70 5.14 -14.54 7.03
CA PRO A 70 5.72 -15.39 5.99
C PRO A 70 7.02 -14.76 5.44
N LEU A 71 8.11 -14.84 6.20
CA LEU A 71 9.34 -14.10 5.93
C LEU A 71 10.05 -14.57 4.66
N ILE A 72 10.64 -13.61 3.94
CA ILE A 72 11.41 -13.80 2.70
C ILE A 72 12.78 -13.16 2.89
N SER A 73 13.85 -13.92 2.59
CA SER A 73 15.23 -13.43 2.71
C SER A 73 15.57 -12.35 1.66
N PRO A 74 16.58 -11.50 1.93
CA PRO A 74 17.17 -10.66 0.88
C PRO A 74 17.68 -11.52 -0.30
N PRO A 75 17.66 -11.01 -1.54
CA PRO A 75 17.30 -9.65 -1.91
C PRO A 75 15.80 -9.39 -2.13
N GLY A 76 14.93 -10.30 -1.72
CA GLY A 76 13.47 -10.22 -1.85
C GLY A 76 12.90 -11.03 -3.01
N ILE A 77 11.59 -11.14 -3.03
CA ILE A 77 10.80 -11.75 -4.13
C ILE A 77 9.75 -10.73 -4.60
N PRO A 78 9.81 -10.25 -5.86
CA PRO A 78 11.02 -10.13 -6.69
C PRO A 78 12.18 -9.42 -5.97
N PRO A 79 13.40 -9.42 -6.54
CA PRO A 79 14.51 -8.63 -5.99
C PRO A 79 14.14 -7.15 -5.91
N LEU A 80 14.45 -6.54 -4.78
CA LEU A 80 14.08 -5.15 -4.49
C LEU A 80 14.66 -4.18 -5.53
N LEU A 81 13.93 -3.13 -5.83
CA LEU A 81 14.40 -1.98 -6.59
C LEU A 81 15.35 -1.12 -5.75
N GLN A 82 16.34 -0.54 -6.39
CA GLN A 82 17.28 0.40 -5.80
C GLN A 82 17.61 1.53 -6.78
N LEU A 83 18.02 2.67 -6.22
CA LEU A 83 18.54 3.79 -7.00
C LEU A 83 20.01 3.55 -7.34
N PHE A 84 20.34 3.67 -8.60
CA PHE A 84 21.68 3.62 -9.14
C PHE A 84 22.06 4.94 -9.79
N VAL A 85 23.35 5.23 -9.84
CA VAL A 85 23.90 6.37 -10.55
C VAL A 85 24.83 5.84 -11.64
N SER A 86 24.53 6.17 -12.89
CA SER A 86 25.38 5.80 -14.03
C SER A 86 26.72 6.57 -14.01
N PRO A 87 27.74 6.13 -14.74
CA PRO A 87 29.00 6.88 -14.89
C PRO A 87 28.81 8.29 -15.45
N SER A 88 27.72 8.52 -16.22
CA SER A 88 27.34 9.85 -16.74
C SER A 88 26.58 10.71 -15.72
N GLY A 89 26.36 10.22 -14.49
CA GLY A 89 25.63 10.93 -13.43
C GLY A 89 24.10 10.81 -13.47
N ASN A 90 23.55 10.02 -14.40
CA ASN A 90 22.10 9.79 -14.48
C ASN A 90 21.66 8.84 -13.36
N VAL A 91 20.56 9.19 -12.69
CA VAL A 91 19.93 8.36 -11.66
C VAL A 91 18.84 7.50 -12.29
N TYR A 92 18.85 6.21 -12.00
CA TYR A 92 17.84 5.27 -12.47
C TYR A 92 17.49 4.25 -11.38
N VAL A 93 16.32 3.62 -11.51
CA VAL A 93 15.82 2.57 -10.62
C VAL A 93 15.96 1.24 -11.32
N ALA A 94 16.54 0.25 -10.65
CA ALA A 94 16.69 -1.10 -11.17
C ALA A 94 16.70 -2.12 -10.02
N PRO A 95 16.46 -3.43 -10.30
CA PRO A 95 16.63 -4.48 -9.31
C PRO A 95 18.06 -4.56 -8.76
N VAL A 96 18.20 -4.81 -7.47
CA VAL A 96 19.51 -4.97 -6.79
C VAL A 96 20.24 -6.25 -7.20
N SER A 97 19.53 -7.21 -7.78
CA SER A 97 20.03 -8.55 -8.11
C SER A 97 19.17 -9.17 -9.21
N ASP A 98 19.76 -10.09 -9.96
CA ASP A 98 19.08 -11.03 -10.86
C ASP A 98 18.61 -12.32 -10.13
N LYS A 99 19.02 -12.50 -8.87
CA LYS A 99 18.65 -13.63 -8.03
C LYS A 99 17.53 -13.25 -7.08
N TYR A 100 16.65 -14.20 -6.82
CA TYR A 100 15.53 -14.05 -5.89
C TYR A 100 15.94 -14.42 -4.47
N GLY A 101 15.29 -13.82 -3.50
CA GLY A 101 15.27 -14.31 -2.12
C GLY A 101 14.53 -15.65 -2.01
N VAL A 102 14.53 -16.23 -0.82
CA VAL A 102 13.84 -17.48 -0.54
C VAL A 102 12.95 -17.32 0.69
N PRO A 103 11.82 -18.06 0.79
CA PRO A 103 11.03 -18.11 2.00
C PRO A 103 11.86 -18.71 3.16
N GLU A 104 11.86 -18.03 4.32
CA GLU A 104 12.70 -18.44 5.46
C GLU A 104 12.00 -19.40 6.42
N ASN A 105 10.68 -19.39 6.47
CA ASN A 105 9.92 -20.09 7.50
C ASN A 105 8.70 -20.89 6.95
N LEU A 106 8.80 -21.45 5.75
CA LEU A 106 7.73 -22.29 5.12
C LEU A 106 7.24 -23.42 6.03
N TYR A 107 8.10 -23.95 6.90
CA TYR A 107 7.78 -25.05 7.81
C TYR A 107 7.16 -24.60 9.15
N TYR A 108 6.81 -23.31 9.28
CA TYR A 108 6.06 -22.84 10.44
C TYR A 108 4.74 -23.60 10.58
N ARG A 109 4.51 -24.22 11.73
CA ARG A 109 3.37 -25.15 11.94
C ARG A 109 2.03 -24.43 12.17
N GLY A 110 2.06 -23.15 12.50
CA GLY A 110 0.86 -22.33 12.71
C GLY A 110 0.33 -21.70 11.42
N ILE A 111 -0.72 -20.94 11.55
CA ILE A 111 -1.20 -20.00 10.53
C ILE A 111 -0.49 -18.66 10.78
N TYR A 112 0.09 -18.07 9.73
CA TYR A 112 0.71 -16.74 9.87
C TYR A 112 -0.33 -15.70 10.27
N ASN A 113 0.07 -14.74 11.10
CA ASN A 113 -0.80 -13.65 11.51
C ASN A 113 -1.07 -12.65 10.37
N ASN A 114 -0.10 -12.48 9.46
CA ASN A 114 -0.32 -11.75 8.22
C ASN A 114 -0.51 -12.74 7.07
N LEU A 115 -1.74 -12.88 6.62
CA LEU A 115 -2.15 -13.76 5.53
C LEU A 115 -2.28 -13.03 4.19
N ALA A 116 -1.93 -11.74 4.16
CA ALA A 116 -2.08 -10.91 2.98
C ALA A 116 -1.17 -11.36 1.84
N VAL A 117 -1.74 -11.51 0.65
CA VAL A 117 -1.06 -12.05 -0.54
C VAL A 117 -0.88 -10.95 -1.58
N PRO A 118 0.36 -10.57 -1.94
CA PRO A 118 0.59 -9.60 -3.01
C PRO A 118 -0.04 -10.04 -4.33
N GLY A 119 -0.77 -9.13 -4.96
CA GLY A 119 -1.47 -9.39 -6.22
C GLY A 119 -2.88 -9.96 -6.06
N ALA A 120 -3.26 -10.45 -4.88
CA ALA A 120 -4.59 -11.01 -4.67
C ALA A 120 -5.68 -9.95 -4.85
N ASP A 121 -6.70 -10.29 -5.63
CA ASP A 121 -7.97 -9.58 -5.71
C ASP A 121 -9.04 -10.20 -4.80
N THR A 122 -10.27 -9.72 -4.88
CA THR A 122 -11.36 -10.23 -4.05
C THR A 122 -11.76 -11.67 -4.39
N ASN A 123 -11.59 -12.10 -5.64
CA ASN A 123 -11.83 -13.49 -6.07
C ASN A 123 -10.73 -14.42 -5.55
N ASP A 124 -9.48 -13.99 -5.58
CA ASP A 124 -8.35 -14.78 -5.06
C ASP A 124 -8.51 -15.07 -3.57
N MET A 125 -8.93 -14.08 -2.78
CA MET A 125 -9.18 -14.28 -1.34
C MET A 125 -10.19 -15.40 -1.07
N LEU A 126 -11.17 -15.56 -1.94
CA LEU A 126 -12.22 -16.58 -1.84
C LEU A 126 -11.79 -17.96 -2.38
N ASN A 127 -11.05 -17.99 -3.49
CA ASN A 127 -10.98 -19.16 -4.33
C ASN A 127 -9.54 -19.66 -4.60
N THR A 128 -8.51 -18.81 -4.47
CA THR A 128 -7.14 -19.21 -4.84
C THR A 128 -6.39 -19.78 -3.63
N VAL A 129 -5.93 -21.01 -3.77
CA VAL A 129 -5.09 -21.72 -2.77
C VAL A 129 -3.64 -21.72 -3.18
N SER A 130 -3.35 -21.82 -4.49
CA SER A 130 -2.03 -21.92 -5.09
C SER A 130 -2.05 -21.32 -6.49
N ASP A 131 -0.98 -20.64 -6.87
CA ASP A 131 -0.81 -20.00 -8.19
C ASP A 131 0.63 -20.11 -8.72
N GLY A 132 1.51 -20.82 -8.02
CA GLY A 132 2.94 -20.87 -8.29
C GLY A 132 3.71 -19.64 -7.82
N GLY A 133 3.07 -18.74 -7.04
CA GLY A 133 3.61 -17.47 -6.59
C GLY A 133 3.47 -17.23 -5.10
N PHE A 134 2.99 -16.04 -4.73
CA PHE A 134 2.87 -15.64 -3.32
C PHE A 134 1.82 -16.44 -2.54
N HIS A 135 0.78 -16.97 -3.20
CA HIS A 135 -0.19 -17.85 -2.54
C HIS A 135 0.51 -19.10 -1.97
N ASP A 136 1.44 -19.71 -2.71
CA ASP A 136 2.18 -20.88 -2.25
C ASP A 136 3.12 -20.58 -1.09
N ILE A 137 3.71 -19.40 -1.06
CA ILE A 137 4.60 -18.98 0.02
C ILE A 137 3.81 -18.65 1.31
N ILE A 138 2.69 -17.98 1.18
CA ILE A 138 1.94 -17.42 2.31
C ILE A 138 0.91 -18.42 2.81
N LEU A 139 0.09 -18.99 1.91
CA LEU A 139 -0.98 -19.92 2.27
C LEU A 139 -0.49 -21.38 2.35
N ARG A 140 0.60 -21.71 1.68
CA ARG A 140 1.30 -23.02 1.75
C ARG A 140 0.41 -24.20 1.37
N GLY A 141 -0.58 -23.99 0.49
CA GLY A 141 -1.52 -25.03 0.08
C GLY A 141 -2.51 -25.46 1.18
N LEU A 142 -2.61 -24.72 2.29
CA LEU A 142 -3.45 -25.09 3.43
C LEU A 142 -4.92 -24.64 3.28
N GLY A 143 -5.21 -23.78 2.31
CA GLY A 143 -6.54 -23.26 2.05
C GLY A 143 -6.45 -21.87 1.41
N THR A 144 -7.61 -21.28 1.11
CA THR A 144 -7.66 -19.89 0.65
C THR A 144 -7.36 -18.90 1.79
N GLN A 145 -7.07 -17.67 1.45
CA GLN A 145 -6.81 -16.63 2.47
C GLN A 145 -7.97 -16.50 3.47
N LEU A 146 -9.23 -16.51 2.97
CA LEU A 146 -10.42 -16.47 3.82
C LEU A 146 -10.55 -17.72 4.71
N GLN A 147 -10.35 -18.91 4.14
CA GLN A 147 -10.43 -20.16 4.90
C GLN A 147 -9.42 -20.20 6.05
N LEU A 148 -8.17 -19.76 5.81
CA LEU A 148 -7.15 -19.69 6.85
C LEU A 148 -7.44 -18.60 7.87
N GLY A 149 -7.94 -17.44 7.44
CA GLY A 149 -8.40 -16.37 8.32
C GLY A 149 -9.47 -16.82 9.31
N ILE A 150 -10.43 -17.65 8.85
CA ILE A 150 -11.47 -18.24 9.70
C ILE A 150 -10.89 -19.35 10.60
N ALA A 151 -10.08 -20.26 10.04
CA ALA A 151 -9.48 -21.38 10.77
C ALA A 151 -8.56 -20.94 11.91
N ALA A 152 -7.97 -19.76 11.79
CA ALA A 152 -7.14 -19.14 12.82
C ALA A 152 -7.91 -18.75 14.09
N LYS A 153 -9.25 -18.76 14.07
CA LYS A 153 -10.12 -18.33 15.17
C LYS A 153 -9.76 -16.93 15.69
N PRO A 154 -9.76 -15.93 14.82
CA PRO A 154 -9.29 -14.59 15.15
C PRO A 154 -10.18 -13.92 16.21
N LYS A 155 -9.59 -12.99 16.96
CA LYS A 155 -10.29 -12.05 17.86
C LYS A 155 -10.35 -10.65 17.25
N LEU A 156 -9.38 -10.34 16.38
CA LEU A 156 -9.28 -9.07 15.66
C LEU A 156 -8.81 -9.35 14.23
N ILE A 157 -9.44 -8.69 13.27
CA ILE A 157 -9.06 -8.74 11.85
C ILE A 157 -8.92 -7.32 11.32
N THR A 158 -7.84 -7.04 10.61
CA THR A 158 -7.78 -5.96 9.62
C THR A 158 -7.97 -6.54 8.23
N LEU A 159 -8.88 -5.96 7.44
CA LEU A 159 -9.23 -6.40 6.10
C LEU A 159 -9.03 -5.27 5.10
N TRP A 160 -8.02 -5.39 4.23
CA TRP A 160 -7.78 -4.44 3.15
C TRP A 160 -7.55 -5.19 1.84
N ILE A 161 -8.62 -5.36 1.08
CA ILE A 161 -8.65 -6.10 -0.19
C ILE A 161 -9.47 -5.33 -1.22
N GLY A 162 -9.19 -5.55 -2.50
CA GLY A 162 -9.89 -4.96 -3.62
C GLY A 162 -9.04 -4.00 -4.44
N ASN A 163 -7.81 -3.71 -4.01
CA ASN A 163 -6.92 -2.84 -4.78
C ASN A 163 -6.60 -3.46 -6.15
N ASN A 164 -6.35 -4.76 -6.21
CA ASN A 164 -6.03 -5.47 -7.45
C ASN A 164 -7.23 -5.65 -8.37
N ASP A 165 -8.46 -5.52 -7.85
CA ASP A 165 -9.70 -5.48 -8.66
C ASP A 165 -9.75 -4.28 -9.64
N VAL A 166 -8.87 -3.29 -9.45
CA VAL A 166 -8.77 -2.09 -10.31
C VAL A 166 -7.34 -1.77 -10.73
N LEU A 167 -6.34 -2.18 -9.96
CA LEU A 167 -4.94 -1.83 -10.18
C LEU A 167 -4.40 -2.39 -11.51
N GLY A 168 -4.92 -3.52 -11.97
CA GLY A 168 -4.57 -4.11 -13.26
C GLY A 168 -4.77 -3.14 -14.43
N ALA A 169 -5.83 -2.35 -14.42
CA ALA A 169 -6.08 -1.31 -15.42
C ALA A 169 -5.08 -0.15 -15.32
N VAL A 170 -4.74 0.25 -14.09
CA VAL A 170 -3.76 1.34 -13.84
C VAL A 170 -2.38 0.95 -14.33
N LEU A 171 -1.90 -0.26 -13.97
CA LEU A 171 -0.53 -0.70 -14.26
C LEU A 171 -0.31 -1.00 -15.76
N ARG A 172 -1.37 -1.40 -16.47
CA ARG A 172 -1.32 -1.75 -17.90
C ARG A 172 -1.75 -0.63 -18.83
N GLY A 173 -2.12 0.54 -18.28
CA GLY A 173 -2.62 1.66 -19.10
C GLY A 173 -3.83 1.27 -19.95
N ARG A 174 -4.66 0.33 -19.50
CA ARG A 174 -5.74 -0.21 -20.32
C ARG A 174 -6.90 -0.76 -19.48
N VAL A 175 -8.10 -0.28 -19.78
CA VAL A 175 -9.34 -0.74 -19.15
C VAL A 175 -9.98 -1.84 -19.99
N ILE A 176 -10.02 -3.07 -19.44
CA ILE A 176 -10.71 -4.22 -20.04
C ILE A 176 -11.58 -4.84 -18.95
N GLU A 177 -12.91 -4.70 -19.08
CA GLU A 177 -13.88 -5.21 -18.11
C GLU A 177 -13.73 -6.72 -17.91
N GLY A 178 -13.67 -7.18 -16.67
CA GLY A 178 -13.47 -8.59 -16.31
C GLY A 178 -12.03 -9.12 -16.53
N VAL A 179 -11.08 -8.28 -16.97
CA VAL A 179 -9.69 -8.68 -17.20
C VAL A 179 -8.70 -7.81 -16.44
N THR A 180 -8.78 -6.49 -16.64
CA THR A 180 -7.90 -5.54 -15.95
C THR A 180 -8.63 -4.77 -14.86
N ILE A 181 -9.96 -4.87 -14.82
CA ILE A 181 -10.83 -4.24 -13.86
C ILE A 181 -12.03 -5.15 -13.59
N THR A 182 -12.27 -5.46 -12.32
CA THR A 182 -13.38 -6.33 -11.90
C THR A 182 -14.74 -5.65 -12.10
N PRO A 183 -15.76 -6.36 -12.60
CA PRO A 183 -17.13 -5.85 -12.66
C PRO A 183 -17.69 -5.53 -11.26
N VAL A 184 -18.39 -4.39 -11.11
CA VAL A 184 -18.94 -3.97 -9.80
C VAL A 184 -19.84 -5.02 -9.16
N LYS A 185 -20.64 -5.74 -9.97
CA LYS A 185 -21.50 -6.81 -9.47
C LYS A 185 -20.70 -7.96 -8.85
N GLU A 186 -19.61 -8.35 -9.48
CA GLU A 186 -18.71 -9.40 -8.99
C GLU A 186 -17.99 -8.95 -7.74
N PHE A 187 -17.40 -7.76 -7.75
CA PHE A 187 -16.76 -7.17 -6.56
C PHE A 187 -17.71 -7.14 -5.35
N ARG A 188 -18.97 -6.70 -5.57
CA ARG A 188 -20.01 -6.70 -4.52
C ARG A 188 -20.27 -8.09 -3.99
N ALA A 189 -20.43 -9.08 -4.87
CA ALA A 189 -20.67 -10.46 -4.48
C ALA A 189 -19.50 -10.99 -3.63
N ASN A 190 -18.25 -10.75 -4.08
CA ASN A 190 -17.06 -11.21 -3.41
C ASN A 190 -16.88 -10.55 -2.02
N ILE A 191 -16.97 -9.22 -1.92
CA ILE A 191 -16.87 -8.52 -0.62
C ILE A 191 -17.98 -8.96 0.34
N THR A 192 -19.21 -9.14 -0.16
CA THR A 192 -20.32 -9.63 0.67
C THR A 192 -20.07 -11.06 1.18
N ALA A 193 -19.53 -11.94 0.32
CA ALA A 193 -19.18 -13.30 0.71
C ALA A 193 -18.05 -13.35 1.72
N ILE A 194 -16.99 -12.55 1.53
CA ILE A 194 -15.85 -12.46 2.45
C ILE A 194 -16.31 -12.01 3.83
N VAL A 195 -16.98 -10.86 3.90
CA VAL A 195 -17.41 -10.27 5.18
C VAL A 195 -18.48 -11.12 5.85
N GLY A 196 -19.45 -11.63 5.06
CA GLY A 196 -20.50 -12.53 5.55
C GLY A 196 -19.93 -13.81 6.16
N ALA A 197 -18.92 -14.42 5.54
CA ALA A 197 -18.24 -15.60 6.08
C ALA A 197 -17.46 -15.27 7.37
N LEU A 198 -16.70 -14.18 7.40
CA LEU A 198 -15.98 -13.75 8.61
C LEU A 198 -16.95 -13.52 9.78
N ARG A 199 -18.09 -12.89 9.55
CA ARG A 199 -19.11 -12.65 10.59
C ARG A 199 -19.83 -13.94 11.00
N SER A 200 -20.08 -14.87 10.08
CA SER A 200 -20.77 -16.12 10.35
C SER A 200 -19.94 -17.12 11.13
N TYR A 201 -18.64 -17.15 10.88
CA TYR A 201 -17.74 -18.17 11.41
C TYR A 201 -16.76 -17.66 12.48
N THR A 202 -16.74 -16.35 12.76
CA THR A 202 -15.87 -15.76 13.79
C THR A 202 -16.62 -14.76 14.68
N GLN A 203 -16.06 -14.50 15.86
CA GLN A 203 -16.50 -13.42 16.76
C GLN A 203 -15.52 -12.25 16.75
N ALA A 204 -14.68 -12.16 15.72
CA ALA A 204 -13.62 -11.16 15.64
C ALA A 204 -14.21 -9.73 15.53
N LYS A 205 -13.56 -8.78 16.19
CA LYS A 205 -13.67 -7.39 15.78
C LYS A 205 -12.99 -7.25 14.42
N ILE A 206 -13.64 -6.54 13.50
CA ILE A 206 -13.12 -6.35 12.13
C ILE A 206 -12.98 -4.85 11.88
N VAL A 207 -11.88 -4.44 11.27
CA VAL A 207 -11.68 -3.10 10.71
C VAL A 207 -11.40 -3.26 9.23
N MET A 208 -12.13 -2.52 8.41
CA MET A 208 -11.91 -2.48 6.96
C MET A 208 -11.24 -1.17 6.54
N ILE A 209 -10.55 -1.20 5.42
CA ILE A 209 -9.96 -0.02 4.79
C ILE A 209 -10.53 0.07 3.36
N ASN A 210 -10.93 1.26 2.92
CA ASN A 210 -11.40 1.47 1.57
C ASN A 210 -10.23 1.58 0.56
N LEU A 211 -10.54 1.71 -0.73
CA LEU A 211 -9.53 1.73 -1.79
C LEU A 211 -9.02 3.15 -2.04
N PRO A 212 -7.69 3.33 -2.15
CA PRO A 212 -7.08 4.61 -2.44
C PRO A 212 -7.31 5.05 -3.89
N ARG A 213 -7.27 6.35 -4.12
CA ARG A 213 -7.33 6.96 -5.45
C ARG A 213 -6.05 6.70 -6.23
N ALA A 214 -6.19 6.11 -7.41
CA ALA A 214 -5.06 5.78 -8.28
C ALA A 214 -4.43 7.00 -8.98
N ASP A 215 -5.13 8.14 -9.01
CA ASP A 215 -4.63 9.38 -9.62
C ASP A 215 -3.68 10.18 -8.72
N LEU A 216 -3.47 9.75 -7.46
CA LEU A 216 -2.58 10.39 -6.48
C LEU A 216 -1.26 9.64 -6.27
N ILE A 217 -1.09 8.44 -6.83
CA ILE A 217 0.15 7.66 -6.68
C ILE A 217 1.25 8.11 -7.66
N PRO A 218 2.53 8.01 -7.28
CA PRO A 218 3.65 8.41 -8.16
C PRO A 218 3.64 7.69 -9.51
N PHE A 219 3.20 6.45 -9.57
CA PHE A 219 3.13 5.65 -10.79
C PHE A 219 2.35 6.34 -11.92
N THR A 220 1.33 7.14 -11.57
CA THR A 220 0.49 7.87 -12.52
C THR A 220 0.77 9.37 -12.57
N THR A 221 1.61 9.91 -11.67
CA THR A 221 1.77 11.37 -11.53
C THR A 221 3.19 11.88 -11.78
N TYR A 222 4.18 10.98 -11.81
CA TYR A 222 5.58 11.37 -11.89
C TYR A 222 5.99 11.89 -13.26
N ILE A 223 5.64 11.17 -14.33
CA ILE A 223 6.03 11.55 -15.69
C ILE A 223 4.99 12.52 -16.23
N LYS A 224 5.47 13.70 -16.66
CA LYS A 224 4.62 14.69 -17.32
C LYS A 224 4.32 14.26 -18.76
N PRO A 225 3.13 14.54 -19.31
CA PRO A 225 2.82 14.26 -20.71
C PRO A 225 3.54 15.21 -21.69
N TYR A 226 4.47 16.02 -21.20
CA TYR A 226 5.23 17.01 -21.97
C TYR A 226 6.65 17.18 -21.42
N ILE A 227 7.52 17.70 -22.29
CA ILE A 227 8.86 18.20 -21.97
C ILE A 227 8.82 19.71 -21.99
N GLU A 228 9.44 20.39 -21.03
CA GLU A 228 9.59 21.85 -21.05
C GLU A 228 10.84 22.24 -21.85
N VAL A 229 10.64 23.01 -22.91
CA VAL A 229 11.71 23.54 -23.76
C VAL A 229 11.58 25.04 -23.83
N GLN A 230 12.55 25.76 -23.31
CA GLN A 230 12.56 27.24 -23.27
C GLN A 230 11.25 27.85 -22.70
N GLY A 231 10.69 27.21 -21.67
CA GLY A 231 9.45 27.66 -21.01
C GLY A 231 8.15 27.26 -21.74
N HIS A 232 8.24 26.51 -22.84
CA HIS A 232 7.08 25.99 -23.57
C HIS A 232 6.90 24.49 -23.36
N LYS A 233 5.64 24.06 -23.27
CA LYS A 233 5.29 22.64 -23.22
C LYS A 233 5.38 22.05 -24.63
N VAL A 234 6.22 21.02 -24.80
CA VAL A 234 6.24 20.16 -26.00
C VAL A 234 5.70 18.81 -25.57
N TYR A 235 4.51 18.48 -26.05
CA TYR A 235 3.84 17.24 -25.65
C TYR A 235 4.52 16.02 -26.23
N LEU A 236 4.58 14.94 -25.43
CA LEU A 236 5.01 13.63 -25.88
C LEU A 236 4.04 13.08 -26.92
N ILE A 237 4.53 12.20 -27.77
CA ILE A 237 3.74 11.60 -28.87
C ILE A 237 3.25 10.22 -28.41
N GLY A 238 1.95 10.07 -28.33
CA GLY A 238 1.27 8.78 -28.11
C GLY A 238 0.76 8.18 -29.41
N PRO A 239 0.04 7.03 -29.35
CA PRO A 239 -0.43 6.32 -30.54
C PRO A 239 -1.39 7.14 -31.43
N ARG A 240 -2.13 8.07 -30.82
CA ARG A 240 -3.12 8.92 -31.49
C ARG A 240 -2.60 10.34 -31.81
N GLY A 241 -1.30 10.57 -31.64
CA GLY A 241 -0.67 11.88 -31.83
C GLY A 241 -0.14 12.50 -30.55
N PRO A 242 0.06 13.84 -30.50
CA PRO A 242 0.51 14.52 -29.30
C PRO A 242 -0.43 14.30 -28.12
N LEU A 243 0.14 14.01 -26.95
CA LEU A 243 -0.59 13.93 -25.69
C LEU A 243 -1.10 15.31 -25.25
N SER A 244 -1.88 15.35 -24.21
CA SER A 244 -2.44 16.57 -23.61
C SER A 244 -2.22 16.61 -22.09
N ASP A 245 -2.53 17.74 -21.43
CA ASP A 245 -2.51 17.84 -19.96
C ASP A 245 -3.52 16.89 -19.28
N ARG A 246 -4.44 16.29 -20.02
CA ARG A 246 -5.43 15.33 -19.50
C ARG A 246 -4.90 13.89 -19.47
N ASP A 247 -3.82 13.61 -20.20
CA ASP A 247 -3.26 12.27 -20.27
C ASP A 247 -2.27 12.05 -19.14
N LYS A 248 -2.21 10.84 -18.62
CA LYS A 248 -1.22 10.39 -17.65
C LYS A 248 -0.20 9.49 -18.34
N VAL A 249 1.07 9.74 -18.11
CA VAL A 249 2.15 8.89 -18.57
C VAL A 249 2.62 8.06 -17.37
N LEU A 250 2.53 6.74 -17.50
CA LEU A 250 2.83 5.81 -16.43
C LEU A 250 4.34 5.71 -16.17
N LEU A 251 4.73 5.35 -14.97
CA LEU A 251 6.13 5.22 -14.57
C LEU A 251 6.91 4.24 -15.48
N THR A 252 6.25 3.21 -15.99
CA THR A 252 6.80 2.24 -16.95
C THR A 252 7.21 2.85 -18.30
N ALA A 253 6.73 4.04 -18.63
CA ALA A 253 7.16 4.76 -19.82
C ALA A 253 8.63 5.20 -19.78
N GLN A 254 9.28 5.19 -18.60
CA GLN A 254 10.69 5.61 -18.46
C GLN A 254 11.62 4.82 -19.39
N GLU A 255 11.40 3.53 -19.54
CA GLU A 255 12.19 2.68 -20.42
C GLU A 255 12.07 3.12 -21.89
N PHE A 256 10.84 3.34 -22.36
CA PHE A 256 10.57 3.79 -23.73
C PHE A 256 11.12 5.20 -23.98
N LEU A 257 10.92 6.12 -23.03
CA LEU A 257 11.46 7.49 -23.12
C LEU A 257 13.00 7.49 -23.17
N SER A 258 13.66 6.60 -22.43
CA SER A 258 15.13 6.46 -22.48
C SER A 258 15.65 6.02 -23.85
N GLN A 259 14.82 5.32 -24.63
CA GLN A 259 15.08 4.87 -25.98
C GLN A 259 14.62 5.89 -27.04
N GLY A 260 14.08 7.05 -26.62
CA GLY A 260 13.64 8.13 -27.50
C GLY A 260 12.20 8.00 -28.02
N TYR A 261 11.41 7.01 -27.55
CA TYR A 261 9.99 6.91 -27.89
C TYR A 261 9.20 8.08 -27.29
N GLY A 262 8.17 8.51 -28.01
CA GLY A 262 7.32 9.60 -27.59
C GLY A 262 7.98 10.98 -27.62
N ILE A 263 9.28 11.07 -27.79
CA ILE A 263 10.02 12.32 -27.89
C ILE A 263 10.00 12.80 -29.33
N PRO A 264 9.59 14.06 -29.63
CA PRO A 264 9.67 14.62 -30.96
C PRO A 264 11.10 14.54 -31.54
N ARG A 265 11.23 14.25 -32.86
CA ARG A 265 12.54 14.09 -33.49
C ARG A 265 13.45 15.33 -33.37
N GLN A 266 12.84 16.52 -33.37
CA GLN A 266 13.55 17.78 -33.17
C GLN A 266 14.20 17.91 -31.80
N LEU A 267 13.75 17.12 -30.84
CA LEU A 267 14.29 17.06 -29.46
C LEU A 267 15.13 15.79 -29.21
N GLY A 268 15.52 15.10 -30.26
CA GLY A 268 16.37 13.91 -30.19
C GLY A 268 15.62 12.59 -30.06
N GLY A 269 14.31 12.57 -30.25
CA GLY A 269 13.52 11.35 -30.24
C GLY A 269 13.74 10.47 -31.47
N ASN A 270 13.39 9.17 -31.33
CA ASN A 270 13.54 8.18 -32.40
C ASN A 270 12.41 8.23 -33.46
N GLY A 271 11.37 9.04 -33.23
CA GLY A 271 10.21 9.22 -34.09
C GLY A 271 9.12 8.17 -33.93
N GLN A 272 9.24 7.28 -32.96
CA GLN A 272 8.18 6.33 -32.60
C GLN A 272 7.33 6.90 -31.48
N PRO A 273 5.99 6.67 -31.45
CA PRO A 273 5.14 7.06 -30.36
C PRO A 273 5.40 6.21 -29.11
N LEU A 274 5.02 6.71 -27.93
CA LEU A 274 4.88 5.87 -26.74
C LEU A 274 3.83 4.80 -27.00
N PRO A 275 4.02 3.56 -26.52
CA PRO A 275 3.00 2.52 -26.55
C PRO A 275 1.75 2.93 -25.74
N ASP A 276 0.58 2.41 -26.13
CA ASP A 276 -0.70 2.72 -25.47
C ASP A 276 -0.72 2.24 -24.01
N GLU A 277 -0.11 1.09 -23.74
CA GLU A 277 -0.03 0.48 -22.40
C GLU A 277 0.74 1.28 -21.34
N VAL A 278 1.42 2.34 -21.72
CA VAL A 278 2.12 3.25 -20.78
C VAL A 278 1.45 4.62 -20.66
N ILE A 279 0.22 4.73 -21.14
CA ILE A 279 -0.58 5.95 -21.11
C ILE A 279 -1.96 5.62 -20.56
N LEU A 280 -2.49 6.48 -19.72
CA LEU A 280 -3.92 6.51 -19.36
C LEU A 280 -4.53 7.77 -19.93
N ASP A 281 -5.42 7.63 -20.90
CA ASP A 281 -6.16 8.76 -21.43
C ASP A 281 -7.26 9.24 -20.44
N ALA A 282 -7.89 10.37 -20.77
CA ALA A 282 -8.90 10.96 -19.88
C ALA A 282 -10.13 10.05 -19.70
N HIS A 283 -10.47 9.21 -20.70
CA HIS A 283 -11.59 8.28 -20.61
C HIS A 283 -11.26 7.13 -19.65
N GLU A 284 -10.08 6.51 -19.80
CA GLU A 284 -9.61 5.42 -18.94
C GLU A 284 -9.48 5.88 -17.48
N GLN A 285 -8.93 7.08 -17.25
CA GLN A 285 -8.86 7.68 -15.93
C GLN A 285 -10.25 7.87 -15.30
N ALA A 286 -11.24 8.33 -16.09
CA ALA A 286 -12.62 8.49 -15.62
C ALA A 286 -13.26 7.15 -15.26
N VAL A 287 -13.03 6.10 -16.08
CA VAL A 287 -13.53 4.75 -15.79
C VAL A 287 -12.89 4.18 -14.52
N ILE A 288 -11.57 4.28 -14.38
CA ILE A 288 -10.83 3.81 -13.19
C ILE A 288 -11.30 4.55 -11.93
N GLY A 289 -11.33 5.89 -11.96
CA GLY A 289 -11.78 6.69 -10.83
C GLY A 289 -13.24 6.41 -10.45
N GLY A 290 -14.12 6.29 -11.44
CA GLY A 290 -15.51 5.91 -11.24
C GLY A 290 -15.65 4.51 -10.63
N ARG A 291 -14.81 3.55 -11.03
CA ARG A 291 -14.83 2.19 -10.49
C ARG A 291 -14.36 2.16 -9.03
N ILE A 292 -13.30 2.88 -8.68
CA ILE A 292 -12.83 3.00 -7.29
C ILE A 292 -13.95 3.60 -6.42
N ALA A 293 -14.63 4.64 -6.87
CA ALA A 293 -15.76 5.23 -6.14
C ALA A 293 -16.92 4.23 -5.94
N GLN A 294 -17.26 3.44 -6.98
CA GLN A 294 -18.27 2.38 -6.89
C GLN A 294 -17.86 1.26 -5.93
N PHE A 295 -16.59 0.83 -5.94
CA PHE A 295 -16.07 -0.16 -5.01
C PHE A 295 -16.09 0.35 -3.57
N ASN A 296 -15.68 1.60 -3.33
CA ASN A 296 -15.74 2.21 -2.01
C ASN A 296 -17.18 2.34 -1.50
N THR A 297 -18.14 2.62 -2.39
CA THR A 297 -19.57 2.57 -2.05
C THR A 297 -20.01 1.15 -1.64
N VAL A 298 -19.54 0.12 -2.34
CA VAL A 298 -19.83 -1.28 -1.98
C VAL A 298 -19.23 -1.62 -0.62
N ILE A 299 -17.96 -1.27 -0.38
CA ILE A 299 -17.27 -1.50 0.90
C ILE A 299 -18.06 -0.84 2.04
N ALA A 300 -18.43 0.43 1.90
CA ALA A 300 -19.19 1.17 2.91
C ALA A 300 -20.56 0.53 3.18
N GLN A 301 -21.30 0.10 2.16
CA GLN A 301 -22.60 -0.53 2.31
C GLN A 301 -22.50 -1.90 3.00
N VAL A 302 -21.54 -2.74 2.62
CA VAL A 302 -21.33 -4.05 3.25
C VAL A 302 -20.84 -3.88 4.68
N ALA A 303 -19.89 -3.01 4.92
CA ALA A 303 -19.37 -2.73 6.27
C ALA A 303 -20.47 -2.21 7.20
N SER A 304 -21.30 -1.25 6.73
CA SER A 304 -22.44 -0.73 7.50
C SER A 304 -23.47 -1.82 7.83
N HIS A 305 -23.74 -2.75 6.87
CA HIS A 305 -24.68 -3.86 7.12
C HIS A 305 -24.22 -4.79 8.25
N PHE A 306 -22.91 -4.94 8.42
CA PHE A 306 -22.31 -5.82 9.43
C PHE A 306 -21.73 -5.08 10.64
N ASP A 307 -22.00 -3.79 10.79
CA ASP A 307 -21.47 -2.94 11.86
C ASP A 307 -19.94 -3.03 11.99
N ILE A 308 -19.26 -2.74 10.86
CA ILE A 308 -17.79 -2.77 10.75
C ILE A 308 -17.28 -1.36 10.47
N PRO A 309 -16.33 -0.83 11.28
CA PRO A 309 -15.70 0.44 10.98
C PRO A 309 -14.81 0.37 9.73
N VAL A 310 -14.82 1.45 8.93
CA VAL A 310 -14.05 1.57 7.70
C VAL A 310 -13.15 2.80 7.78
N LEU A 311 -11.84 2.60 7.62
CA LEU A 311 -10.91 3.71 7.41
C LEU A 311 -11.05 4.25 6.00
N ASP A 312 -11.31 5.55 5.85
CA ASP A 312 -11.15 6.24 4.58
C ASP A 312 -9.69 6.65 4.36
N ILE A 313 -8.97 5.84 3.58
CA ILE A 313 -7.54 6.10 3.29
C ILE A 313 -7.36 7.34 2.41
N ASN A 314 -8.40 7.82 1.73
CA ASN A 314 -8.30 8.95 0.82
C ASN A 314 -8.07 10.28 1.55
N GLU A 315 -8.57 10.43 2.77
CA GLU A 315 -8.30 11.61 3.59
C GLU A 315 -6.78 11.77 3.85
N LEU A 316 -6.10 10.68 4.21
CA LEU A 316 -4.66 10.68 4.41
C LEU A 316 -3.91 10.98 3.11
N MET A 317 -4.34 10.38 1.99
CA MET A 317 -3.72 10.58 0.68
C MET A 317 -3.90 12.00 0.15
N GLU A 318 -5.09 12.59 0.30
CA GLU A 318 -5.36 13.96 -0.10
C GLU A 318 -4.54 14.96 0.71
N LYS A 319 -4.47 14.77 2.03
CA LYS A 319 -3.61 15.58 2.89
C LYS A 319 -2.14 15.47 2.49
N ALA A 320 -1.65 14.25 2.23
CA ALA A 320 -0.28 14.01 1.81
C ALA A 320 0.06 14.67 0.46
N SER A 321 -0.91 14.67 -0.48
CA SER A 321 -0.70 15.22 -1.83
C SER A 321 -0.81 16.74 -1.88
N SER A 322 -1.70 17.35 -1.10
CA SER A 322 -1.97 18.80 -1.13
C SER A 322 -1.08 19.57 -0.16
N GLU A 323 -1.14 19.23 1.12
CA GLU A 323 -0.47 19.96 2.20
C GLU A 323 0.86 19.30 2.61
N GLY A 324 0.94 17.97 2.45
CA GLY A 324 1.98 17.16 3.02
C GLY A 324 1.75 16.87 4.51
N ILE A 325 2.50 15.91 5.03
CA ILE A 325 2.45 15.45 6.41
C ILE A 325 3.79 15.74 7.08
N VAL A 326 3.80 16.46 8.20
CA VAL A 326 5.05 16.79 8.91
C VAL A 326 5.33 15.73 9.97
N VAL A 327 6.50 15.08 9.86
CA VAL A 327 7.00 14.07 10.80
C VAL A 327 8.42 14.46 11.21
N GLY A 328 8.68 14.65 12.50
CA GLY A 328 10.00 15.02 13.00
C GLY A 328 10.61 16.26 12.31
N GLY A 329 9.77 17.23 11.91
CA GLY A 329 10.21 18.44 11.19
C GLY A 329 10.44 18.24 9.68
N VAL A 330 10.25 17.03 9.14
CA VAL A 330 10.36 16.72 7.70
C VAL A 330 8.96 16.70 7.08
N LYS A 331 8.76 17.45 5.99
CA LYS A 331 7.51 17.45 5.23
C LYS A 331 7.50 16.29 4.24
N LEU A 332 6.58 15.37 4.45
CA LEU A 332 6.35 14.20 3.59
C LEU A 332 5.22 14.51 2.59
N THR A 333 5.36 13.97 1.38
CA THR A 333 4.38 14.18 0.30
C THR A 333 4.26 12.92 -0.57
N THR A 334 3.33 12.91 -1.52
CA THR A 334 3.18 11.84 -2.51
C THR A 334 4.20 11.92 -3.65
N ARG A 335 5.14 12.87 -3.65
CA ARG A 335 6.13 13.02 -4.73
C ARG A 335 7.05 11.80 -4.82
N TYR A 336 7.23 11.30 -6.03
CA TYR A 336 8.16 10.18 -6.29
C TYR A 336 9.59 10.55 -5.87
N LEU A 337 10.33 9.61 -5.32
CA LEU A 337 11.72 9.69 -4.83
C LEU A 337 11.97 10.68 -3.69
N THR A 338 11.27 11.81 -3.65
CA THR A 338 11.58 12.91 -2.72
C THR A 338 10.50 13.13 -1.67
N GLY A 339 9.33 12.54 -1.85
CA GLY A 339 8.18 12.76 -0.96
C GLY A 339 8.18 11.91 0.30
N GLY A 340 8.89 10.79 0.28
CA GLY A 340 9.08 9.90 1.44
C GLY A 340 7.92 8.93 1.73
N ILE A 341 6.71 9.14 1.21
CA ILE A 341 5.55 8.30 1.49
C ILE A 341 5.52 7.05 0.62
N PHE A 342 5.90 7.16 -0.65
CA PHE A 342 5.87 6.06 -1.60
C PHE A 342 7.26 5.46 -1.85
N SER A 343 7.27 4.18 -2.17
CA SER A 343 8.45 3.40 -2.50
C SER A 343 8.89 3.57 -3.96
N LEU A 344 10.01 2.92 -4.34
CA LEU A 344 10.60 3.05 -5.67
C LEU A 344 9.76 2.46 -6.80
N ASP A 345 8.77 1.63 -6.50
CA ASP A 345 7.82 1.14 -7.49
C ASP A 345 6.72 2.16 -7.85
N GLY A 346 6.61 3.23 -7.06
CA GLY A 346 5.65 4.32 -7.28
C GLY A 346 4.19 3.97 -6.99
N VAL A 347 3.92 2.78 -6.46
CA VAL A 347 2.58 2.25 -6.13
C VAL A 347 2.43 2.03 -4.63
N HIS A 348 3.35 1.27 -4.05
CA HIS A 348 3.30 0.88 -2.64
C HIS A 348 3.90 1.94 -1.73
N PRO A 349 3.38 2.08 -0.51
CA PRO A 349 4.00 2.93 0.49
C PRO A 349 5.44 2.49 0.82
N SER A 350 6.26 3.43 1.22
CA SER A 350 7.50 3.16 1.94
C SER A 350 7.20 2.67 3.36
N THR A 351 8.19 2.18 4.09
CA THR A 351 8.06 1.85 5.52
C THR A 351 7.48 3.01 6.33
N LEU A 352 7.87 4.23 5.99
CA LEU A 352 7.36 5.45 6.62
C LEU A 352 5.89 5.68 6.26
N GLY A 353 5.51 5.47 4.98
CA GLY A 353 4.13 5.53 4.52
C GLY A 353 3.26 4.46 5.20
N TYR A 354 3.77 3.24 5.35
CA TYR A 354 3.07 2.17 6.09
C TYR A 354 2.84 2.52 7.56
N ALA A 355 3.82 3.17 8.22
CA ALA A 355 3.67 3.61 9.60
C ALA A 355 2.62 4.72 9.76
N LEU A 356 2.48 5.62 8.78
CA LEU A 356 1.40 6.60 8.75
C LEU A 356 0.04 5.93 8.65
N VAL A 357 -0.14 4.99 7.72
CA VAL A 357 -1.39 4.23 7.55
C VAL A 357 -1.71 3.41 8.81
N ALA A 358 -0.71 2.75 9.40
CA ALA A 358 -0.88 2.00 10.64
C ALA A 358 -1.41 2.88 11.78
N ASN A 359 -0.93 4.12 11.89
CA ASN A 359 -1.43 5.08 12.89
C ASN A 359 -2.89 5.49 12.65
N GLU A 360 -3.32 5.66 11.39
CA GLU A 360 -4.74 5.96 11.12
C GLU A 360 -5.64 4.77 11.48
N ILE A 361 -5.19 3.53 11.23
CA ILE A 361 -5.92 2.32 11.66
C ILE A 361 -5.97 2.23 13.20
N ILE A 362 -4.86 2.53 13.90
CA ILE A 362 -4.84 2.55 15.38
C ILE A 362 -5.81 3.60 15.92
N LYS A 363 -5.84 4.80 15.34
CA LYS A 363 -6.78 5.86 15.75
C LYS A 363 -8.23 5.39 15.60
N LEU A 364 -8.57 4.81 14.44
CA LEU A 364 -9.91 4.25 14.20
C LEU A 364 -10.24 3.15 15.22
N MET A 365 -9.32 2.22 15.50
CA MET A 365 -9.53 1.19 16.51
C MET A 365 -9.73 1.77 17.92
N ASN A 366 -8.97 2.80 18.29
CA ASN A 366 -9.09 3.47 19.57
C ASN A 366 -10.44 4.18 19.70
N GLU A 367 -10.91 4.84 18.67
CA GLU A 367 -12.20 5.52 18.61
C GLU A 367 -13.36 4.52 18.67
N GLU A 368 -13.40 3.55 17.76
CA GLU A 368 -14.53 2.65 17.58
C GLU A 368 -14.67 1.58 18.68
N PHE A 369 -13.54 1.17 19.27
CA PHE A 369 -13.53 0.11 20.26
C PHE A 369 -13.24 0.62 21.69
N ASN A 370 -13.10 1.92 21.85
CA ASN A 370 -12.69 2.56 23.11
C ASN A 370 -11.41 1.94 23.69
N TRP A 371 -10.39 1.81 22.80
CA TRP A 371 -9.07 1.31 23.15
C TRP A 371 -8.05 2.45 23.33
N GLU A 372 -6.90 2.15 23.88
CA GLU A 372 -5.78 3.08 24.09
C GLU A 372 -4.49 2.47 23.56
N ILE A 373 -4.50 1.98 22.30
CA ILE A 373 -3.30 1.48 21.64
C ILE A 373 -2.37 2.67 21.40
N PRO A 374 -1.09 2.60 21.84
CA PRO A 374 -0.14 3.67 21.58
C PRO A 374 0.05 3.92 20.07
N LEU A 375 0.20 5.18 19.67
CA LEU A 375 0.59 5.51 18.31
C LEU A 375 2.08 5.20 18.09
N ILE A 376 2.39 4.81 16.87
CA ILE A 376 3.74 4.55 16.42
C ILE A 376 4.47 5.89 16.25
N ASP A 377 5.69 6.02 16.80
CA ASP A 377 6.57 7.13 16.48
C ASP A 377 7.08 6.97 15.05
N VAL A 378 6.42 7.65 14.10
CA VAL A 378 6.77 7.57 12.68
C VAL A 378 8.17 8.15 12.41
N SER A 379 8.68 9.04 13.26
CA SER A 379 9.96 9.70 13.06
C SER A 379 11.16 8.74 13.07
N GLN A 380 11.04 7.58 13.73
CA GLN A 380 12.05 6.52 13.73
C GLN A 380 12.35 5.96 12.33
N PHE A 381 11.40 6.10 11.38
CA PHE A 381 11.53 5.59 10.02
C PHE A 381 12.09 6.62 9.02
N LEU A 382 12.28 7.89 9.41
CA LEU A 382 12.78 8.94 8.52
C LEU A 382 14.14 8.59 7.87
N TRP A 383 14.93 7.74 8.52
CA TRP A 383 16.30 7.39 8.12
C TRP A 383 16.53 5.88 8.02
N SER A 384 15.48 5.08 8.09
CA SER A 384 15.53 3.62 7.95
C SER A 384 15.57 3.24 6.47
N SER A 385 16.74 2.97 5.94
CA SER A 385 16.91 2.23 4.68
C SER A 385 17.28 0.79 5.01
N PRO A 386 16.88 -0.20 4.18
CA PRO A 386 17.38 -1.55 4.31
C PRO A 386 18.92 -1.48 4.31
N ARG A 387 19.55 -2.04 5.32
CA ARG A 387 21.00 -2.19 5.32
C ARG A 387 21.33 -3.24 4.27
N THR A 388 21.79 -2.81 3.11
CA THR A 388 22.54 -3.73 2.24
C THR A 388 23.67 -4.32 3.07
N SER A 389 23.83 -5.64 3.06
CA SER A 389 24.82 -6.38 3.85
C SER A 389 26.28 -6.11 3.44
N SER A 390 26.53 -5.16 2.55
CA SER A 390 27.85 -4.60 2.25
C SER A 390 28.07 -3.32 3.07
N GLY A 391 28.71 -3.49 4.24
CA GLY A 391 29.08 -2.39 5.12
C GLY A 391 29.92 -1.35 4.40
N GLY A 392 29.38 -0.17 4.21
CA GLY A 392 30.14 0.97 3.75
C GLY A 392 29.48 2.28 4.18
N LYS A 393 30.23 3.14 4.84
CA LYS A 393 29.87 4.53 5.15
C LYS A 393 29.49 5.36 3.89
N ALA A 394 29.68 4.79 2.70
CA ALA A 394 29.40 5.40 1.39
C ALA A 394 27.89 5.61 1.12
N GLY A 395 26.99 4.72 1.56
CA GLY A 395 25.57 4.84 1.29
C GLY A 395 24.88 6.06 1.93
N ARG A 396 25.28 6.43 3.16
CA ARG A 396 24.73 7.61 3.85
C ARG A 396 25.17 8.95 3.24
N PHE A 397 26.35 8.99 2.63
CA PHE A 397 26.86 10.20 1.96
C PHE A 397 26.21 10.39 0.59
N ALA A 398 25.96 9.32 -0.16
CA ALA A 398 25.34 9.37 -1.48
C ALA A 398 23.90 9.90 -1.42
N VAL A 399 23.07 9.40 -0.50
CA VAL A 399 21.67 9.85 -0.34
C VAL A 399 21.59 11.33 0.09
N LYS A 400 22.43 11.78 1.04
CA LYS A 400 22.45 13.20 1.45
C LYS A 400 22.92 14.14 0.35
N SER A 401 23.94 13.75 -0.43
CA SER A 401 24.43 14.54 -1.55
C SER A 401 23.45 14.56 -2.72
N MET A 402 22.72 13.47 -2.91
CA MET A 402 21.71 13.29 -3.94
C MET A 402 20.45 14.13 -3.66
N ILE A 403 19.95 14.14 -2.42
CA ILE A 403 18.85 15.02 -2.01
C ILE A 403 19.24 16.50 -2.17
N ARG A 404 20.49 16.88 -1.86
CA ARG A 404 21.00 18.23 -2.12
C ARG A 404 21.14 18.58 -3.60
N ALA A 405 21.45 17.61 -4.46
CA ALA A 405 21.56 17.81 -5.91
C ALA A 405 20.18 17.96 -6.57
N LEU A 406 19.19 17.17 -6.11
CA LEU A 406 17.80 17.22 -6.61
C LEU A 406 17.03 18.46 -6.08
N SER A 407 17.40 19.01 -4.91
CA SER A 407 16.78 20.23 -4.36
C SER A 407 17.33 21.53 -4.94
N ARG A 408 18.33 21.48 -5.82
CA ARG A 408 18.95 22.63 -6.49
C ARG A 408 18.60 22.76 -7.97
N ARG A 409 17.72 21.91 -8.46
CA ARG A 409 17.06 22.02 -9.78
C ARG A 409 15.55 22.17 -9.56
#